data_f7885bab299da6370c70a7cf7c0cd402
#
_entry.id   f7885bab299da6370c70a7cf7c0cd402
#
_cell.length_a   1.000
_cell.length_b   1.000
_cell.length_c   1.000
_cell.angle_alpha   90.00
_cell.angle_beta   90.00
_cell.angle_gamma   90.00
#
_symmetry.space_group_name_H-M   'P 1'
#
loop_
_entity.id
_entity.type
_entity.pdbx_description
1 polymer ?
#
loop_
_entity_poly.entity_id
_entity_poly.type
_entity_poly.pdbx_seq_one_letter_code
_entity_poly.pdbx_strand_id
1 'polypeptide(L)'
;FHRLVEAARGHQLEIALDFAIQCSPDHPWLKEHPGWFNWRPDGTIRYAENPPKKYEDIVNVEFYNDDAMPDLWLALRDVVLFWVEQGVTQFRVDNPHTKPLPFWEWMIAEVRTRHPEVIFLSEAFTRPAMMARLGKIGFSQSYTYFTWRNTKPELQSYFTELNQSPWRECYRPNFFVNTPDINPRFLHHNGRAGFLIRAALA
;
A
#
# COMPACT_ATOMS: atom_id res chain seq x y z
N PHE A 1 -17.08 13.62 -6.40
CA PHE A 1 -15.65 13.56 -6.14
C PHE A 1 -14.94 14.86 -6.56
N HIS A 2 -15.17 15.41 -7.77
CA HIS A 2 -14.53 16.65 -8.25
C HIS A 2 -14.66 17.83 -7.27
N ARG A 3 -15.84 18.04 -6.68
CA ARG A 3 -16.04 19.10 -5.66
C ARG A 3 -15.12 18.94 -4.45
N LEU A 4 -14.81 17.69 -4.04
CA LEU A 4 -13.84 17.43 -2.97
C LEU A 4 -12.42 17.79 -3.40
N VAL A 5 -12.02 17.40 -4.61
CA VAL A 5 -10.69 17.73 -5.15
C VAL A 5 -10.49 19.23 -5.27
N GLU A 6 -11.48 19.96 -5.78
CA GLU A 6 -11.44 21.43 -5.89
C GLU A 6 -11.35 22.11 -4.51
N ALA A 7 -12.15 21.64 -3.54
CA ALA A 7 -12.10 22.16 -2.19
C ALA A 7 -10.74 21.91 -1.53
N ALA A 8 -10.18 20.72 -1.69
CA ALA A 8 -8.84 20.38 -1.18
C ALA A 8 -7.77 21.29 -1.80
N ARG A 9 -7.79 21.48 -3.11
CA ARG A 9 -6.87 22.41 -3.81
C ARG A 9 -6.97 23.84 -3.30
N GLY A 10 -8.18 24.32 -3.02
CA GLY A 10 -8.41 25.63 -2.43
C GLY A 10 -7.78 25.80 -1.04
N HIS A 11 -7.52 24.71 -0.34
CA HIS A 11 -6.81 24.66 0.94
C HIS A 11 -5.36 24.19 0.83
N GLN A 12 -4.81 24.10 -0.37
CA GLN A 12 -3.45 23.59 -0.62
C GLN A 12 -3.24 22.15 -0.13
N LEU A 13 -4.29 21.33 -0.22
CA LEU A 13 -4.27 19.91 0.12
C LEU A 13 -4.34 19.06 -1.15
N GLU A 14 -3.62 17.98 -1.16
CA GLU A 14 -3.71 16.94 -2.19
C GLU A 14 -4.56 15.77 -1.68
N ILE A 15 -5.21 15.07 -2.62
CA ILE A 15 -5.98 13.88 -2.29
C ILE A 15 -5.09 12.64 -2.45
N ALA A 16 -5.01 11.85 -1.39
CA ALA A 16 -4.44 10.51 -1.42
C ALA A 16 -5.58 9.47 -1.35
N LEU A 17 -5.57 8.50 -2.24
CA LEU A 17 -6.50 7.37 -2.20
C LEU A 17 -5.80 6.10 -1.72
N ASP A 18 -6.58 5.26 -1.03
CA ASP A 18 -6.17 3.91 -0.73
C ASP A 18 -6.36 3.01 -1.96
N PHE A 19 -5.36 2.23 -2.30
CA PHE A 19 -5.39 1.29 -3.40
C PHE A 19 -5.16 -0.13 -2.88
N ALA A 20 -6.26 -0.80 -2.60
CA ALA A 20 -6.27 -2.20 -2.19
C ALA A 20 -6.72 -3.07 -3.38
N ILE A 21 -5.83 -3.97 -3.84
CA ILE A 21 -6.19 -4.90 -4.92
C ILE A 21 -6.91 -6.10 -4.31
N GLN A 22 -8.18 -5.91 -4.06
CA GLN A 22 -9.10 -6.88 -3.46
C GLN A 22 -10.50 -6.60 -4.00
N CYS A 23 -11.33 -7.63 -4.10
CA CYS A 23 -12.72 -7.49 -4.52
C CYS A 23 -13.67 -7.96 -3.41
N SER A 24 -14.86 -7.35 -3.36
CA SER A 24 -15.96 -7.93 -2.59
C SER A 24 -16.49 -9.18 -3.30
N PRO A 25 -17.14 -10.12 -2.58
CA PRO A 25 -17.64 -11.36 -3.20
C PRO A 25 -18.74 -11.16 -4.25
N ASP A 26 -19.33 -9.97 -4.32
CA ASP A 26 -20.35 -9.57 -5.29
C ASP A 26 -19.81 -8.65 -6.40
N HIS A 27 -18.49 -8.45 -6.47
CA HIS A 27 -17.87 -7.59 -7.47
C HIS A 27 -18.18 -8.07 -8.90
N PRO A 28 -18.54 -7.19 -9.85
CA PRO A 28 -18.88 -7.57 -11.23
C PRO A 28 -17.85 -8.45 -11.92
N TRP A 29 -16.57 -8.22 -11.69
CA TRP A 29 -15.48 -9.00 -12.29
C TRP A 29 -15.54 -10.49 -12.00
N LEU A 30 -16.18 -10.94 -10.89
CA LEU A 30 -16.33 -12.36 -10.64
C LEU A 30 -17.21 -13.05 -11.67
N LYS A 31 -18.15 -12.31 -12.28
CA LYS A 31 -19.03 -12.80 -13.34
C LYS A 31 -18.47 -12.52 -14.74
N GLU A 32 -17.89 -11.34 -14.93
CA GLU A 32 -17.38 -10.88 -16.21
C GLU A 32 -16.04 -11.52 -16.57
N HIS A 33 -15.18 -11.75 -15.55
CA HIS A 33 -13.82 -12.26 -15.69
C HIS A 33 -13.51 -13.34 -14.63
N PRO A 34 -14.24 -14.48 -14.61
CA PRO A 34 -14.05 -15.51 -13.59
C PRO A 34 -12.63 -16.09 -13.56
N GLY A 35 -11.92 -16.07 -14.68
CA GLY A 35 -10.52 -16.52 -14.79
C GLY A 35 -9.51 -15.58 -14.11
N TRP A 36 -9.93 -14.39 -13.66
CA TRP A 36 -9.08 -13.50 -12.86
C TRP A 36 -9.01 -13.89 -11.38
N PHE A 37 -9.72 -14.96 -10.98
CA PHE A 37 -9.83 -15.40 -9.60
C PHE A 37 -9.47 -16.86 -9.43
N ASN A 38 -9.10 -17.26 -8.22
CA ASN A 38 -8.87 -18.65 -7.88
C ASN A 38 -10.14 -19.29 -7.32
N TRP A 39 -10.55 -20.37 -7.96
CA TRP A 39 -11.68 -21.19 -7.55
C TRP A 39 -11.23 -22.52 -6.97
N ARG A 40 -11.91 -22.98 -5.93
CA ARG A 40 -11.67 -24.30 -5.37
C ARG A 40 -12.36 -25.37 -6.20
N PRO A 41 -11.94 -26.64 -6.12
CA PRO A 41 -12.55 -27.73 -6.86
C PRO A 41 -14.06 -27.93 -6.59
N ASP A 42 -14.54 -27.48 -5.43
CA ASP A 42 -15.94 -27.51 -5.04
C ASP A 42 -16.77 -26.32 -5.61
N GLY A 43 -16.16 -25.49 -6.43
CA GLY A 43 -16.79 -24.32 -7.04
C GLY A 43 -16.87 -23.08 -6.13
N THR A 44 -16.33 -23.13 -4.91
CA THR A 44 -16.25 -21.97 -4.04
C THR A 44 -15.05 -21.11 -4.39
N ILE A 45 -15.16 -19.78 -4.19
CA ILE A 45 -14.07 -18.87 -4.43
C ILE A 45 -13.04 -18.90 -3.30
N ARG A 46 -11.77 -18.69 -3.64
CA ARG A 46 -10.72 -18.54 -2.66
C ARG A 46 -10.71 -17.10 -2.14
N TYR A 47 -10.98 -16.92 -0.86
CA TYR A 47 -10.94 -15.64 -0.18
C TYR A 47 -9.53 -15.32 0.36
N ALA A 48 -9.32 -14.06 0.79
CA ALA A 48 -8.07 -13.61 1.39
C ALA A 48 -7.84 -14.26 2.77
N GLU A 49 -6.62 -14.71 3.01
CA GLU A 49 -6.21 -15.34 4.27
C GLU A 49 -4.89 -14.76 4.76
N ASN A 50 -4.82 -14.50 6.07
CA ASN A 50 -3.59 -14.22 6.80
C ASN A 50 -3.65 -15.01 8.11
N PRO A 51 -3.25 -16.29 8.11
CA PRO A 51 -3.47 -17.20 9.24
C PRO A 51 -3.01 -16.63 10.58
N PRO A 52 -3.84 -16.77 11.63
CA PRO A 52 -5.08 -17.54 11.70
C PRO A 52 -6.34 -16.82 11.15
N LYS A 53 -6.21 -15.59 10.65
CA LYS A 53 -7.33 -14.78 10.14
C LYS A 53 -7.75 -15.24 8.76
N LYS A 54 -9.07 -15.25 8.55
CA LYS A 54 -9.75 -15.47 7.28
C LYS A 54 -10.65 -14.27 6.99
N TYR A 55 -10.57 -13.77 5.77
CA TYR A 55 -11.34 -12.62 5.31
C TYR A 55 -12.32 -13.10 4.24
N GLU A 56 -13.41 -13.74 4.69
CA GLU A 56 -14.39 -14.37 3.78
C GLU A 56 -15.19 -13.33 2.97
N ASP A 57 -15.11 -12.07 3.37
CA ASP A 57 -15.70 -10.91 2.70
C ASP A 57 -14.76 -10.25 1.67
N ILE A 58 -13.56 -10.80 1.48
CA ILE A 58 -12.54 -10.27 0.56
C ILE A 58 -12.04 -11.37 -0.36
N VAL A 59 -12.09 -11.12 -1.66
CA VAL A 59 -11.59 -12.02 -2.70
C VAL A 59 -10.35 -11.44 -3.34
N ASN A 60 -9.28 -12.24 -3.41
CA ASN A 60 -8.05 -11.86 -4.11
C ASN A 60 -8.13 -12.19 -5.59
N VAL A 61 -7.62 -11.27 -6.41
CA VAL A 61 -7.34 -11.56 -7.83
C VAL A 61 -6.09 -12.41 -7.97
N GLU A 62 -6.04 -13.20 -9.04
CA GLU A 62 -4.89 -14.04 -9.40
C GLU A 62 -4.15 -13.45 -10.61
N PHE A 63 -2.91 -13.01 -10.38
CA PHE A 63 -2.16 -12.23 -11.36
C PHE A 63 -1.59 -13.03 -12.54
N TYR A 64 -1.48 -14.34 -12.41
CA TYR A 64 -0.74 -15.18 -13.35
C TYR A 64 -1.59 -16.27 -14.03
N ASN A 65 -2.91 -16.25 -13.83
CA ASN A 65 -3.79 -17.08 -14.63
C ASN A 65 -3.69 -16.67 -16.10
N ASP A 66 -3.80 -17.62 -17.00
CA ASP A 66 -3.75 -17.37 -18.46
C ASP A 66 -4.80 -16.33 -18.90
N ASP A 67 -6.00 -16.38 -18.32
CA ASP A 67 -7.08 -15.42 -18.56
C ASP A 67 -6.85 -14.05 -17.91
N ALA A 68 -5.92 -13.95 -16.95
CA ALA A 68 -5.63 -12.70 -16.25
C ALA A 68 -4.51 -11.88 -16.90
N MET A 69 -3.61 -12.51 -17.65
CA MET A 69 -2.54 -11.80 -18.32
C MET A 69 -2.82 -11.63 -19.83
N PRO A 70 -2.77 -10.39 -20.38
CA PRO A 70 -2.39 -9.12 -19.71
C PRO A 70 -3.57 -8.36 -19.10
N ASP A 71 -4.79 -8.80 -19.32
CA ASP A 71 -6.01 -7.99 -19.17
C ASP A 71 -6.26 -7.48 -17.75
N LEU A 72 -6.05 -8.32 -16.73
CA LEU A 72 -6.15 -7.88 -15.33
C LEU A 72 -5.12 -6.78 -15.00
N TRP A 73 -3.90 -6.94 -15.48
CA TRP A 73 -2.84 -5.95 -15.22
C TRP A 73 -3.19 -4.60 -15.86
N LEU A 74 -3.69 -4.62 -17.09
CA LEU A 74 -4.16 -3.42 -17.80
C LEU A 74 -5.34 -2.79 -17.06
N ALA A 75 -6.33 -3.58 -16.65
CA ALA A 75 -7.50 -3.09 -15.91
C ALA A 75 -7.10 -2.42 -14.58
N LEU A 76 -6.19 -3.01 -13.82
CA LEU A 76 -5.70 -2.44 -12.56
C LEU A 76 -4.92 -1.14 -12.77
N ARG A 77 -4.09 -1.05 -13.83
CA ARG A 77 -3.44 0.19 -14.23
C ARG A 77 -4.48 1.26 -14.58
N ASP A 78 -5.49 0.90 -15.35
CA ASP A 78 -6.51 1.83 -15.83
C ASP A 78 -7.39 2.36 -14.68
N VAL A 79 -7.60 1.57 -13.63
CA VAL A 79 -8.21 2.06 -12.38
C VAL A 79 -7.36 3.18 -11.76
N VAL A 80 -6.05 3.03 -11.68
CA VAL A 80 -5.16 4.08 -11.17
C VAL A 80 -5.20 5.31 -12.08
N LEU A 81 -5.07 5.13 -13.38
CA LEU A 81 -5.12 6.25 -14.36
C LEU A 81 -6.46 6.99 -14.30
N PHE A 82 -7.58 6.28 -14.18
CA PHE A 82 -8.89 6.91 -14.00
C PHE A 82 -8.89 7.87 -12.80
N TRP A 83 -8.36 7.47 -11.65
CA TRP A 83 -8.30 8.34 -10.49
C TRP A 83 -7.29 9.48 -10.64
N VAL A 84 -6.20 9.27 -11.35
CA VAL A 84 -5.26 10.34 -11.70
C VAL A 84 -5.95 11.42 -12.55
N GLU A 85 -6.75 11.03 -13.53
CA GLU A 85 -7.57 11.94 -14.32
C GLU A 85 -8.61 12.70 -13.49
N GLN A 86 -9.08 12.10 -12.38
CA GLN A 86 -9.94 12.78 -11.42
C GLN A 86 -9.18 13.73 -10.47
N GLY A 87 -7.86 13.84 -10.59
CA GLY A 87 -7.02 14.75 -9.81
C GLY A 87 -6.36 14.14 -8.58
N VAL A 88 -6.31 12.82 -8.48
CA VAL A 88 -5.55 12.12 -7.43
C VAL A 88 -4.10 11.99 -7.85
N THR A 89 -3.18 12.40 -7.00
CA THR A 89 -1.74 12.32 -7.25
C THR A 89 -1.00 11.35 -6.33
N GLN A 90 -1.69 10.82 -5.31
CA GLN A 90 -1.08 9.97 -4.31
C GLN A 90 -1.92 8.70 -4.08
N PHE A 91 -1.25 7.55 -4.03
CA PHE A 91 -1.88 6.27 -3.72
C PHE A 91 -1.17 5.60 -2.56
N ARG A 92 -1.90 5.40 -1.47
CA ARG A 92 -1.46 4.48 -0.40
C ARG A 92 -1.84 3.08 -0.84
N VAL A 93 -0.84 2.23 -1.05
CA VAL A 93 -1.05 0.87 -1.53
C VAL A 93 -1.08 -0.09 -0.33
N ASP A 94 -2.22 -0.74 -0.18
CA ASP A 94 -2.47 -1.71 0.87
C ASP A 94 -1.73 -3.03 0.61
N ASN A 95 -0.93 -3.47 1.57
CA ASN A 95 -0.24 -4.76 1.55
C ASN A 95 0.41 -5.14 0.20
N PRO A 96 1.22 -4.27 -0.44
CA PRO A 96 1.78 -4.55 -1.77
C PRO A 96 2.69 -5.78 -1.78
N HIS A 97 3.28 -6.16 -0.65
CA HIS A 97 4.14 -7.33 -0.51
C HIS A 97 3.40 -8.67 -0.68
N THR A 98 2.07 -8.65 -0.66
CA THR A 98 1.22 -9.82 -0.92
C THR A 98 0.86 -10.00 -2.39
N LYS A 99 1.29 -9.08 -3.24
CA LYS A 99 1.06 -9.08 -4.68
C LYS A 99 2.40 -9.24 -5.42
N PRO A 100 2.38 -9.65 -6.70
CA PRO A 100 3.62 -9.86 -7.44
C PRO A 100 4.45 -8.59 -7.61
N LEU A 101 5.73 -8.65 -7.28
CA LEU A 101 6.65 -7.53 -7.47
C LEU A 101 6.78 -7.09 -8.95
N PRO A 102 6.83 -8.00 -9.95
CA PRO A 102 6.85 -7.61 -11.35
C PRO A 102 5.62 -6.79 -11.77
N PHE A 103 4.44 -7.10 -11.23
CA PHE A 103 3.25 -6.29 -11.48
C PHE A 103 3.45 -4.84 -11.00
N TRP A 104 3.92 -4.65 -9.77
CA TRP A 104 4.15 -3.31 -9.23
C TRP A 104 5.21 -2.53 -10.01
N GLU A 105 6.33 -3.19 -10.36
CA GLU A 105 7.41 -2.58 -11.14
C GLU A 105 6.89 -2.06 -12.49
N TRP A 106 6.14 -2.89 -13.19
CA TRP A 106 5.51 -2.54 -14.46
C TRP A 106 4.44 -1.43 -14.29
N MET A 107 3.50 -1.61 -13.37
CA MET A 107 2.37 -0.69 -13.21
C MET A 107 2.82 0.70 -12.79
N ILE A 108 3.74 0.80 -11.84
CA ILE A 108 4.30 2.08 -11.40
C ILE A 108 5.06 2.77 -12.55
N ALA A 109 5.83 2.02 -13.33
CA ALA A 109 6.54 2.56 -14.49
C ALA A 109 5.56 3.07 -15.56
N GLU A 110 4.51 2.30 -15.89
CA GLU A 110 3.47 2.70 -16.84
C GLU A 110 2.75 3.98 -16.44
N VAL A 111 2.33 4.08 -15.17
CA VAL A 111 1.66 5.27 -14.66
C VAL A 111 2.60 6.47 -14.70
N ARG A 112 3.83 6.33 -14.23
CA ARG A 112 4.80 7.43 -14.14
C ARG A 112 5.35 7.89 -15.49
N THR A 113 5.33 7.06 -16.50
CA THR A 113 5.67 7.47 -17.86
C THR A 113 4.71 8.54 -18.38
N ARG A 114 3.44 8.51 -17.95
CA ARG A 114 2.41 9.47 -18.32
C ARG A 114 2.23 10.58 -17.29
N HIS A 115 2.40 10.25 -16.02
CA HIS A 115 2.14 11.07 -14.85
C HIS A 115 3.31 10.97 -13.86
N PRO A 116 4.45 11.62 -14.13
CA PRO A 116 5.67 11.51 -13.31
C PRO A 116 5.50 12.05 -11.88
N GLU A 117 4.47 12.89 -11.66
CA GLU A 117 4.12 13.46 -10.36
C GLU A 117 3.46 12.46 -9.41
N VAL A 118 2.97 11.32 -9.91
CA VAL A 118 2.21 10.36 -9.09
C VAL A 118 3.11 9.66 -8.08
N ILE A 119 2.66 9.63 -6.85
CA ILE A 119 3.34 9.05 -5.69
C ILE A 119 2.65 7.75 -5.27
N PHE A 120 3.44 6.69 -5.06
CA PHE A 120 2.98 5.44 -4.50
C PHE A 120 3.62 5.21 -3.13
N LEU A 121 2.78 5.05 -2.10
CA LEU A 121 3.19 4.78 -0.72
C LEU A 121 2.94 3.31 -0.41
N SER A 122 3.97 2.55 -0.04
CA SER A 122 3.78 1.14 0.30
C SER A 122 3.45 0.98 1.78
N GLU A 123 2.27 0.47 2.07
CA GLU A 123 1.92 -0.02 3.40
C GLU A 123 2.30 -1.49 3.49
N ALA A 124 3.52 -1.75 3.96
CA ALA A 124 4.08 -3.08 4.00
C ALA A 124 4.91 -3.30 5.26
N PHE A 125 4.39 -4.11 6.17
CA PHE A 125 5.10 -4.52 7.38
C PHE A 125 5.58 -5.95 7.19
N THR A 126 6.74 -6.10 6.57
CA THR A 126 7.29 -7.39 6.16
C THR A 126 8.79 -7.47 6.44
N ARG A 127 9.45 -8.50 5.93
CA ARG A 127 10.89 -8.70 6.13
C ARG A 127 11.70 -7.56 5.49
N PRO A 128 12.83 -7.15 6.07
CA PRO A 128 13.66 -6.06 5.57
C PRO A 128 13.99 -6.15 4.08
N ALA A 129 14.36 -7.34 3.60
CA ALA A 129 14.67 -7.54 2.18
C ALA A 129 13.50 -7.23 1.25
N MET A 130 12.28 -7.60 1.64
CA MET A 130 11.06 -7.31 0.88
C MET A 130 10.75 -5.80 0.90
N MET A 131 10.85 -5.14 2.06
CA MET A 131 10.64 -3.70 2.17
C MET A 131 11.64 -2.92 1.30
N ALA A 132 12.92 -3.29 1.34
CA ALA A 132 13.94 -2.69 0.47
C ALA A 132 13.65 -2.95 -1.02
N ARG A 133 13.15 -4.14 -1.37
CA ARG A 133 12.78 -4.47 -2.75
C ARG A 133 11.63 -3.61 -3.25
N LEU A 134 10.60 -3.35 -2.44
CA LEU A 134 9.50 -2.44 -2.79
C LEU A 134 10.03 -1.04 -3.14
N GLY A 135 10.97 -0.50 -2.36
CA GLY A 135 11.62 0.76 -2.68
C GLY A 135 12.34 0.74 -4.03
N LYS A 136 13.02 -0.38 -4.36
CA LYS A 136 13.76 -0.54 -5.63
C LYS A 136 12.87 -0.65 -6.87
N ILE A 137 11.66 -1.16 -6.74
CA ILE A 137 10.73 -1.33 -7.87
C ILE A 137 9.83 -0.13 -8.12
N GLY A 138 10.04 0.99 -7.40
CA GLY A 138 9.44 2.26 -7.75
C GLY A 138 8.51 2.88 -6.71
N PHE A 139 8.25 2.23 -5.58
CA PHE A 139 7.50 2.88 -4.50
C PHE A 139 8.24 4.13 -4.00
N SER A 140 7.52 5.24 -3.89
CA SER A 140 8.09 6.56 -3.55
C SER A 140 8.50 6.65 -2.10
N GLN A 141 7.67 6.11 -1.23
CA GLN A 141 7.86 6.02 0.22
C GLN A 141 7.29 4.70 0.73
N SER A 142 7.73 4.29 1.91
CA SER A 142 7.21 3.12 2.59
C SER A 142 6.94 3.41 4.05
N TYR A 143 5.87 2.86 4.59
CA TYR A 143 5.64 2.83 6.01
C TYR A 143 6.77 2.10 6.72
N THR A 144 6.97 2.40 8.00
CA THR A 144 8.14 1.97 8.76
C THR A 144 7.76 1.31 10.07
N TYR A 145 8.73 0.66 10.70
CA TYR A 145 8.59 0.16 12.07
C TYR A 145 8.82 1.22 13.15
N PHE A 146 8.89 2.52 12.79
CA PHE A 146 9.11 3.63 13.73
C PHE A 146 8.14 3.60 14.90
N THR A 147 6.85 3.39 14.65
CA THR A 147 5.82 3.42 15.69
C THR A 147 5.98 2.33 16.76
N TRP A 148 6.71 1.25 16.46
CA TRP A 148 7.00 0.16 17.40
C TRP A 148 8.36 0.26 18.07
N ARG A 149 9.13 1.32 17.82
CA ARG A 149 10.38 1.61 18.52
C ARG A 149 10.06 2.51 19.72
N ASN A 150 10.18 2.01 20.93
CA ASN A 150 9.64 2.65 22.13
C ASN A 150 10.68 3.33 23.01
N THR A 151 11.92 2.89 22.96
CA THR A 151 13.01 3.41 23.76
C THR A 151 14.01 4.21 22.93
N LYS A 152 14.81 5.07 23.58
CA LYS A 152 15.87 5.81 22.92
C LYS A 152 16.86 4.90 22.18
N PRO A 153 17.38 3.81 22.77
CA PRO A 153 18.28 2.90 22.03
C PRO A 153 17.64 2.26 20.80
N GLU A 154 16.36 1.85 20.87
CA GLU A 154 15.64 1.29 19.73
C GLU A 154 15.49 2.29 18.60
N LEU A 155 15.14 3.54 18.90
CA LEU A 155 15.03 4.62 17.93
C LEU A 155 16.39 4.94 17.30
N GLN A 156 17.44 5.09 18.12
CA GLN A 156 18.80 5.34 17.63
C GLN A 156 19.28 4.23 16.71
N SER A 157 19.11 2.96 17.11
CA SER A 157 19.45 1.81 16.28
C SER A 157 18.68 1.82 14.96
N TYR A 158 17.40 2.07 14.99
CA TYR A 158 16.56 2.07 13.81
C TYR A 158 16.90 3.21 12.84
N PHE A 159 17.12 4.41 13.34
CA PHE A 159 17.58 5.53 12.50
C PHE A 159 18.97 5.26 11.91
N THR A 160 19.86 4.66 12.67
CA THR A 160 21.17 4.25 12.16
C THR A 160 21.03 3.22 11.04
N GLU A 161 20.19 2.20 11.23
CA GLU A 161 19.90 1.19 10.21
C GLU A 161 19.39 1.84 8.91
N LEU A 162 18.37 2.71 8.99
CA LEU A 162 17.80 3.37 7.82
C LEU A 162 18.78 4.28 7.07
N ASN A 163 19.81 4.78 7.74
CA ASN A 163 20.87 5.60 7.15
C ASN A 163 22.04 4.79 6.59
N GLN A 164 22.00 3.45 6.65
CA GLN A 164 23.01 2.56 6.09
C GLN A 164 22.52 1.91 4.78
N SER A 165 23.46 1.43 3.97
CA SER A 165 23.15 0.64 2.78
C SER A 165 22.51 -0.72 3.17
N PRO A 166 21.52 -1.22 2.43
CA PRO A 166 20.95 -0.67 1.20
C PRO A 166 19.82 0.33 1.40
N TRP A 167 19.40 0.59 2.64
CA TRP A 167 18.22 1.40 2.94
C TRP A 167 18.34 2.81 2.39
N ARG A 168 19.43 3.47 2.68
CA ARG A 168 19.71 4.84 2.28
C ARG A 168 19.57 5.07 0.77
N GLU A 169 19.87 4.08 -0.04
CA GLU A 169 19.91 4.20 -1.50
C GLU A 169 18.52 4.00 -2.14
N CYS A 170 17.64 3.23 -1.52
CA CYS A 170 16.38 2.82 -2.17
C CYS A 170 15.12 2.99 -1.34
N TYR A 171 15.24 3.33 -0.07
CA TYR A 171 14.12 3.36 0.85
C TYR A 171 13.90 4.77 1.40
N ARG A 172 12.71 5.33 1.18
CA ARG A 172 12.28 6.58 1.79
C ARG A 172 11.29 6.28 2.90
N PRO A 173 11.69 6.41 4.16
CA PRO A 173 10.83 6.08 5.28
C PRO A 173 9.71 7.11 5.44
N ASN A 174 8.50 6.61 5.63
CA ASN A 174 7.37 7.38 6.12
C ASN A 174 7.18 7.05 7.60
N PHE A 175 7.45 8.03 8.47
CA PHE A 175 7.23 7.88 9.90
C PHE A 175 5.81 8.33 10.24
N PHE A 176 5.13 7.51 11.01
CA PHE A 176 3.77 7.81 11.46
C PHE A 176 3.63 7.53 12.96
N VAL A 177 2.77 8.27 13.61
CA VAL A 177 2.48 8.10 15.04
C VAL A 177 1.49 6.97 15.25
N ASN A 178 0.39 7.01 14.52
CA ASN A 178 -0.65 5.98 14.42
C ASN A 178 -1.37 6.07 13.08
N THR A 179 -2.17 5.08 12.76
CA THR A 179 -3.07 5.05 11.60
C THR A 179 -4.46 4.59 12.07
N PRO A 180 -5.49 4.62 11.22
CA PRO A 180 -6.78 4.01 11.54
C PRO A 180 -6.69 2.53 11.95
N ASP A 181 -5.71 1.80 11.39
CA ASP A 181 -5.50 0.36 11.66
C ASP A 181 -4.50 0.09 12.77
N ILE A 182 -3.61 1.06 13.06
CA ILE A 182 -2.49 0.86 13.97
C ILE A 182 -2.52 1.93 15.05
N ASN A 183 -2.86 1.50 16.28
CA ASN A 183 -2.69 2.31 17.47
C ASN A 183 -1.68 1.62 18.40
N PRO A 184 -0.40 2.04 18.41
CA PRO A 184 0.65 1.31 19.13
C PRO A 184 0.44 1.37 20.64
N ARG A 185 0.80 0.28 21.29
CA ARG A 185 0.67 0.13 22.76
C ARG A 185 1.33 1.27 23.52
N PHE A 186 2.40 1.83 22.99
CA PHE A 186 3.08 2.99 23.57
C PHE A 186 2.12 4.19 23.75
N LEU A 187 1.23 4.46 22.80
CA LEU A 187 0.27 5.55 22.90
C LEU A 187 -0.84 5.24 23.92
N HIS A 188 -1.28 3.99 24.01
CA HIS A 188 -2.27 3.56 25.01
C HIS A 188 -1.80 3.85 26.45
N HIS A 189 -0.50 3.63 26.72
CA HIS A 189 0.05 3.83 28.07
C HIS A 189 0.45 5.28 28.36
N ASN A 190 0.90 6.02 27.34
CA ASN A 190 1.49 7.35 27.53
C ASN A 190 0.59 8.51 27.05
N GLY A 191 -0.54 8.20 26.44
CA GLY A 191 -1.55 9.18 26.02
C GLY A 191 -0.97 10.36 25.24
N ARG A 192 -1.42 11.57 25.58
CA ARG A 192 -1.03 12.82 24.90
C ARG A 192 0.48 13.05 24.90
N ALA A 193 1.17 12.77 26.02
CA ALA A 193 2.62 12.98 26.12
C ALA A 193 3.38 12.07 25.14
N GLY A 194 2.98 10.79 25.07
CA GLY A 194 3.52 9.83 24.10
C GLY A 194 3.26 10.25 22.66
N PHE A 195 2.07 10.74 22.36
CA PHE A 195 1.73 11.24 21.03
C PHE A 195 2.63 12.43 20.61
N LEU A 196 2.77 13.43 21.49
CA LEU A 196 3.58 14.61 21.20
C LEU A 196 5.06 14.29 20.96
N ILE A 197 5.65 13.38 21.76
CA ILE A 197 7.03 12.92 21.55
C ILE A 197 7.17 12.25 20.18
N ARG A 198 6.21 11.39 19.82
CA ARG A 198 6.23 10.69 18.55
C ARG A 198 6.04 11.62 17.37
N ALA A 199 5.09 12.54 17.46
CA ALA A 199 4.84 13.55 16.42
C ALA A 199 6.05 14.47 16.19
N ALA A 200 6.78 14.82 17.27
CA ALA A 200 7.99 15.63 17.16
C ALA A 200 9.18 14.88 16.54
N LEU A 201 9.18 13.55 16.59
CA LEU A 201 10.23 12.72 16.00
C LEU A 201 9.90 12.25 14.58
N ALA A 202 8.63 12.22 14.21
CA ALA A 202 8.15 11.88 12.86
C ALA A 202 8.23 13.07 11.92
#